data_4e11830ee6d6185cf194ce43e703d724
#
_entry.id   4e11830ee6d6185cf194ce43e703d724
#
_cell.length_a   1.000
_cell.length_b   1.000
_cell.length_c   1.000
_cell.angle_alpha   90.00
_cell.angle_beta   90.00
_cell.angle_gamma   90.00
#
_symmetry.space_group_name_H-M   'P 1'
#
loop_
_entity.id
_entity.type
_entity.pdbx_description
1 polymer ?
#
loop_
_entity_poly.entity_id
_entity_poly.type
_entity_poly.pdbx_seq_one_letter_code
_entity_poly.pdbx_strand_id
1 'polypeptide(L)'
;MYKVYLRQAMQMLRQNKFFSIIYITGTGLAITMVMVLAILYYFRTGNIAPETNRDRMLVIQHGKILNKVEGQGNGSSRLSYPTIKECFYSMQTPEAVTAILPIGEQTEFIQTPGSDEVYNGLVMGTDVTFWKIFQFRFLAGKPYTEEEFTSGIRKAVVSESLARR
;
A
#
# COMPACT_ATOMS: atom_id res chain seq x y z
N MET A 1 -35.08 9.62 -37.61
CA MET A 1 -33.89 9.05 -38.29
C MET A 1 -33.19 7.96 -37.45
N TYR A 2 -32.94 8.10 -36.16
CA TYR A 2 -32.24 7.07 -35.35
C TYR A 2 -32.87 5.66 -35.37
N LYS A 3 -34.20 5.54 -35.38
CA LYS A 3 -34.87 4.23 -35.42
C LYS A 3 -34.56 3.42 -36.70
N VAL A 4 -34.31 4.08 -37.83
CA VAL A 4 -34.00 3.40 -39.09
C VAL A 4 -32.59 2.84 -39.05
N TYR A 5 -31.62 3.64 -38.56
CA TYR A 5 -30.23 3.21 -38.43
C TYR A 5 -30.09 2.06 -37.42
N LEU A 6 -30.84 2.13 -36.29
CA LEU A 6 -30.83 1.07 -35.28
C LEU A 6 -31.38 -0.26 -35.86
N ARG A 7 -32.46 -0.18 -36.65
CA ARG A 7 -33.06 -1.34 -37.33
C ARG A 7 -32.10 -1.95 -38.35
N GLN A 8 -31.44 -1.11 -39.15
CA GLN A 8 -30.43 -1.55 -40.11
C GLN A 8 -29.23 -2.21 -39.44
N ALA A 9 -28.69 -1.61 -38.37
CA ALA A 9 -27.61 -2.19 -37.57
C ALA A 9 -27.99 -3.56 -36.99
N MET A 10 -29.21 -3.69 -36.41
CA MET A 10 -29.70 -4.94 -35.87
C MET A 10 -29.87 -6.02 -36.96
N GLN A 11 -30.26 -5.62 -38.14
CA GLN A 11 -30.40 -6.54 -39.27
C GLN A 11 -29.05 -7.04 -39.78
N MET A 12 -28.03 -6.17 -39.85
CA MET A 12 -26.63 -6.53 -40.19
C MET A 12 -26.03 -7.49 -39.16
N LEU A 13 -26.28 -7.25 -37.89
CA LEU A 13 -25.84 -8.15 -36.78
C LEU A 13 -26.45 -9.55 -36.93
N ARG A 14 -27.72 -9.65 -37.32
CA ARG A 14 -28.40 -10.93 -37.54
C ARG A 14 -27.96 -11.67 -38.80
N GLN A 15 -27.61 -10.96 -39.85
CA GLN A 15 -27.12 -11.57 -41.07
C GLN A 15 -25.73 -12.17 -40.94
N ASN A 16 -24.83 -11.51 -40.23
CA ASN A 16 -23.43 -11.93 -40.05
C ASN A 16 -23.11 -12.24 -38.57
N LYS A 17 -23.79 -13.23 -37.99
CA LYS A 17 -23.69 -13.57 -36.57
C LYS A 17 -22.26 -13.82 -36.11
N PHE A 18 -21.46 -14.53 -36.91
CA PHE A 18 -20.09 -14.89 -36.53
C PHE A 18 -19.20 -13.66 -36.40
N PHE A 19 -19.22 -12.77 -37.41
CA PHE A 19 -18.47 -11.52 -37.36
C PHE A 19 -18.96 -10.58 -36.26
N SER A 20 -20.26 -10.54 -36.03
CA SER A 20 -20.85 -9.72 -34.98
C SER A 20 -20.39 -10.16 -33.57
N ILE A 21 -20.32 -11.47 -33.34
CA ILE A 21 -19.82 -12.02 -32.08
C ILE A 21 -18.36 -11.64 -31.89
N ILE A 22 -17.52 -11.80 -32.90
CA ILE A 22 -16.10 -11.44 -32.84
C ILE A 22 -15.92 -9.94 -32.54
N TYR A 23 -16.69 -9.09 -33.21
CA TYR A 23 -16.64 -7.64 -32.98
C TYR A 23 -17.07 -7.25 -31.58
N ILE A 24 -18.19 -7.77 -31.11
CA ILE A 24 -18.71 -7.45 -29.78
C ILE A 24 -17.77 -7.95 -28.68
N THR A 25 -17.28 -9.19 -28.80
CA THR A 25 -16.34 -9.74 -27.82
C THR A 25 -15.01 -9.02 -27.86
N GLY A 26 -14.48 -8.71 -29.03
CA GLY A 26 -13.21 -7.99 -29.18
C GLY A 26 -13.28 -6.57 -28.61
N THR A 27 -14.31 -5.82 -28.95
CA THR A 27 -14.51 -4.47 -28.42
C THR A 27 -14.80 -4.49 -26.92
N GLY A 28 -15.60 -5.44 -26.44
CA GLY A 28 -15.88 -5.62 -25.03
C GLY A 28 -14.61 -5.92 -24.23
N LEU A 29 -13.79 -6.84 -24.73
CA LEU A 29 -12.51 -7.18 -24.10
C LEU A 29 -11.56 -5.97 -24.07
N ALA A 30 -11.44 -5.24 -25.18
CA ALA A 30 -10.59 -4.06 -25.26
C ALA A 30 -11.01 -2.98 -24.25
N ILE A 31 -12.30 -2.67 -24.17
CA ILE A 31 -12.83 -1.69 -23.21
C ILE A 31 -12.56 -2.15 -21.78
N THR A 32 -12.84 -3.43 -21.47
CA THR A 32 -12.60 -3.98 -20.14
C THR A 32 -11.14 -3.88 -19.75
N MET A 33 -10.21 -4.20 -20.65
CA MET A 33 -8.78 -4.10 -20.37
C MET A 33 -8.34 -2.65 -20.10
N VAL A 34 -8.81 -1.70 -20.88
CA VAL A 34 -8.53 -0.27 -20.66
C VAL A 34 -9.08 0.20 -19.32
N MET A 35 -10.31 -0.22 -18.95
CA MET A 35 -10.89 0.13 -17.66
C MET A 35 -10.11 -0.47 -16.50
N VAL A 36 -9.70 -1.73 -16.59
CA VAL A 36 -8.86 -2.37 -15.56
C VAL A 36 -7.53 -1.63 -15.39
N LEU A 37 -6.85 -1.29 -16.49
CA LEU A 37 -5.61 -0.51 -16.43
C LEU A 37 -5.83 0.87 -15.82
N ALA A 38 -6.90 1.56 -16.16
CA ALA A 38 -7.25 2.86 -15.60
C ALA A 38 -7.51 2.77 -14.09
N ILE A 39 -8.22 1.75 -13.64
CA ILE A 39 -8.50 1.50 -12.23
C ILE A 39 -7.19 1.20 -11.48
N LEU A 40 -6.35 0.31 -12.02
CA LEU A 40 -5.05 -0.02 -11.40
C LEU A 40 -4.14 1.21 -11.32
N TYR A 41 -4.12 2.02 -12.37
CA TYR A 41 -3.38 3.29 -12.36
C TYR A 41 -3.90 4.25 -11.30
N TYR A 42 -5.22 4.40 -11.20
CA TYR A 42 -5.86 5.24 -10.18
C TYR A 42 -5.53 4.77 -8.75
N PHE A 43 -5.61 3.46 -8.47
CA PHE A 43 -5.24 2.91 -7.17
C PHE A 43 -3.74 3.08 -6.86
N ARG A 44 -2.90 3.07 -7.87
CA ARG A 44 -1.44 3.22 -7.68
C ARG A 44 -1.01 4.67 -7.46
N THR A 45 -1.68 5.63 -8.09
CA THR A 45 -1.29 7.05 -8.07
C THR A 45 -2.22 7.92 -7.23
N GLY A 46 -3.44 7.45 -6.95
CA GLY A 46 -4.44 8.23 -6.24
C GLY A 46 -4.12 8.39 -4.76
N ASN A 47 -4.43 9.57 -4.24
CA ASN A 47 -4.36 9.88 -2.81
C ASN A 47 -5.56 9.28 -2.08
N ILE A 48 -5.46 8.01 -1.70
CA ILE A 48 -6.53 7.26 -1.05
C ILE A 48 -6.11 6.94 0.39
N ALA A 49 -7.02 7.13 1.36
CA ALA A 49 -6.74 6.76 2.74
C ALA A 49 -6.27 5.29 2.85
N PRO A 50 -5.25 4.99 3.67
CA PRO A 50 -4.59 5.90 4.63
C PRO A 50 -3.51 6.81 4.01
N GLU A 51 -3.11 6.64 2.75
CA GLU A 51 -2.04 7.38 2.08
C GLU A 51 -2.59 8.60 1.33
N THR A 52 -3.10 9.56 2.05
CA THR A 52 -3.73 10.75 1.46
C THR A 52 -2.76 11.72 0.76
N ASN A 53 -1.47 11.58 1.02
CA ASN A 53 -0.41 12.42 0.45
C ASN A 53 0.59 11.61 -0.38
N ARG A 54 0.13 10.56 -1.06
CA ARG A 54 0.99 9.64 -1.81
C ARG A 54 1.82 10.34 -2.89
N ASP A 55 1.28 11.36 -3.53
CA ASP A 55 1.95 12.20 -4.53
C ASP A 55 3.15 12.98 -3.99
N ARG A 56 3.22 13.19 -2.66
CA ARG A 56 4.31 13.87 -1.95
C ARG A 56 5.18 12.93 -1.13
N MET A 57 4.89 11.64 -1.14
CA MET A 57 5.63 10.64 -0.36
C MET A 57 6.77 10.05 -1.17
N LEU A 58 7.96 10.01 -0.56
CA LEU A 58 9.10 9.28 -1.07
C LEU A 58 9.36 8.05 -0.20
N VAL A 59 9.29 6.86 -0.81
CA VAL A 59 9.56 5.60 -0.13
C VAL A 59 10.95 5.11 -0.49
N ILE A 60 11.83 5.00 0.51
CA ILE A 60 13.18 4.49 0.35
C ILE A 60 13.18 3.00 0.73
N GLN A 61 13.27 2.13 -0.27
CA GLN A 61 13.26 0.69 -0.07
C GLN A 61 14.65 0.08 0.06
N HIS A 62 15.64 0.69 -0.58
CA HIS A 62 17.00 0.17 -0.64
C HIS A 62 18.01 1.24 -0.26
N GLY A 63 18.96 0.87 0.57
CA GLY A 63 20.09 1.69 0.92
C GLY A 63 21.41 0.95 0.70
N LYS A 64 22.42 1.66 0.23
CA LYS A 64 23.77 1.14 0.13
C LYS A 64 24.71 2.03 0.95
N ILE A 65 25.38 1.44 1.94
CA ILE A 65 26.40 2.11 2.72
C ILE A 65 27.74 1.83 2.05
N LEU A 66 28.40 2.86 1.57
CA LEU A 66 29.72 2.78 0.94
C LEU A 66 30.79 3.26 1.88
N ASN A 67 31.85 2.47 2.06
CA ASN A 67 33.05 2.96 2.70
C ASN A 67 33.77 3.93 1.75
N LYS A 68 33.98 5.17 2.20
CA LYS A 68 34.56 6.25 1.38
C LYS A 68 35.99 5.97 0.95
N VAL A 69 36.72 5.14 1.71
CA VAL A 69 38.15 4.86 1.48
C VAL A 69 38.37 3.68 0.54
N GLU A 70 37.53 2.64 0.67
CA GLU A 70 37.74 1.38 -0.08
C GLU A 70 36.80 1.20 -1.26
N GLY A 71 35.82 2.09 -1.42
CA GLY A 71 34.79 1.96 -2.48
C GLY A 71 33.94 0.70 -2.36
N GLN A 72 34.22 -0.15 -1.37
CA GLN A 72 33.45 -1.35 -1.06
C GLN A 72 32.31 -0.98 -0.13
N GLY A 73 31.16 -1.54 -0.35
CA GLY A 73 30.00 -1.30 0.49
C GLY A 73 29.06 -2.50 0.50
N ASN A 74 28.51 -2.77 1.66
CA ASN A 74 27.44 -3.72 1.80
C ASN A 74 26.12 -3.06 1.38
N GLY A 75 25.54 -3.57 0.30
CA GLY A 75 24.17 -3.22 -0.06
C GLY A 75 23.20 -4.00 0.84
N SER A 76 22.33 -3.29 1.51
CA SER A 76 21.21 -3.90 2.22
C SER A 76 19.91 -3.30 1.69
N SER A 77 18.94 -4.15 1.43
CA SER A 77 17.58 -3.71 1.11
C SER A 77 16.86 -3.11 2.34
N ARG A 78 17.39 -3.38 3.53
CA ARG A 78 16.82 -2.90 4.81
C ARG A 78 17.88 -2.11 5.56
N LEU A 79 17.60 -0.85 5.81
CA LEU A 79 18.42 -0.02 6.67
C LEU A 79 18.05 -0.28 8.13
N SER A 80 19.06 -0.29 9.02
CA SER A 80 18.80 -0.37 10.45
C SER A 80 18.15 0.91 10.97
N TYR A 81 17.34 0.81 12.02
CA TYR A 81 16.68 1.98 12.61
C TYR A 81 17.66 3.09 13.04
N PRO A 82 18.80 2.79 13.70
CA PRO A 82 19.79 3.80 14.01
C PRO A 82 20.31 4.54 12.77
N THR A 83 20.58 3.83 11.68
CA THR A 83 21.01 4.44 10.42
C THR A 83 19.95 5.36 9.82
N ILE A 84 18.67 4.91 9.84
CA ILE A 84 17.55 5.72 9.39
C ILE A 84 17.45 7.00 10.22
N LYS A 85 17.54 6.88 11.54
CA LYS A 85 17.45 8.00 12.46
C LYS A 85 18.55 9.02 12.21
N GLU A 86 19.78 8.59 12.06
CA GLU A 86 20.91 9.47 11.86
C GLU A 86 20.92 10.13 10.49
N CYS A 87 20.59 9.38 9.43
CA CYS A 87 20.64 9.89 8.06
C CYS A 87 19.43 10.72 7.65
N PHE A 88 18.23 10.35 8.10
CA PHE A 88 16.99 10.92 7.55
C PHE A 88 16.25 11.84 8.51
N TYR A 89 16.26 11.57 9.81
CA TYR A 89 15.55 12.42 10.78
C TYR A 89 16.20 13.79 10.98
N SER A 90 17.49 13.92 10.65
CA SER A 90 18.19 15.20 10.67
C SER A 90 17.99 16.07 9.43
N MET A 91 17.34 15.53 8.39
CA MET A 91 17.08 16.27 7.17
C MET A 91 16.03 17.37 7.39
N GLN A 92 16.28 18.54 6.82
CA GLN A 92 15.36 19.69 6.88
C GLN A 92 14.41 19.77 5.67
N THR A 93 14.72 19.03 4.61
CA THR A 93 13.93 19.09 3.36
C THR A 93 12.56 18.38 3.46
N PRO A 94 12.46 17.16 4.04
CA PRO A 94 11.18 16.52 4.19
C PRO A 94 10.38 17.14 5.34
N GLU A 95 9.08 17.31 5.15
CA GLU A 95 8.16 17.81 6.18
C GLU A 95 8.04 16.84 7.36
N ALA A 96 8.08 15.54 7.09
CA ALA A 96 8.05 14.49 8.09
C ALA A 96 8.78 13.24 7.57
N VAL A 97 9.43 12.53 8.46
CA VAL A 97 10.12 11.26 8.19
C VAL A 97 9.59 10.20 9.14
N THR A 98 9.30 9.01 8.63
CA THR A 98 8.89 7.86 9.43
C THR A 98 9.65 6.61 8.98
N ALA A 99 9.90 5.72 9.92
CA ALA A 99 10.47 4.41 9.65
C ALA A 99 9.43 3.32 9.85
N ILE A 100 9.33 2.43 8.87
CA ILE A 100 8.51 1.24 8.95
C ILE A 100 9.44 0.04 8.92
N LEU A 101 9.49 -0.69 10.02
CA LEU A 101 10.37 -1.83 10.21
C LEU A 101 9.52 -3.10 10.28
N PRO A 102 9.55 -3.96 9.24
CA PRO A 102 8.90 -5.25 9.35
C PRO A 102 9.58 -6.07 10.45
N ILE A 103 8.79 -6.61 11.36
CA ILE A 103 9.23 -7.52 12.41
C ILE A 103 8.99 -8.93 11.87
N GLY A 104 10.06 -9.74 11.83
CA GLY A 104 10.02 -11.06 11.21
C GLY A 104 10.21 -11.06 9.68
N GLU A 105 10.16 -12.25 9.08
CA GLU A 105 10.49 -12.39 7.66
C GLU A 105 9.31 -12.13 6.72
N GLN A 106 8.08 -12.54 7.09
CA GLN A 106 6.88 -12.28 6.26
C GLN A 106 5.58 -12.28 7.06
N THR A 107 5.36 -13.27 7.91
CA THR A 107 4.18 -13.38 8.76
C THR A 107 4.58 -13.89 10.12
N GLU A 108 4.11 -13.23 11.16
CA GLU A 108 4.32 -13.67 12.53
C GLU A 108 3.09 -14.42 13.04
N PHE A 109 3.34 -15.43 13.85
CA PHE A 109 2.28 -16.12 14.57
C PHE A 109 1.86 -15.28 15.77
N ILE A 110 0.63 -14.79 15.75
CA ILE A 110 0.06 -14.00 16.83
C ILE A 110 -0.86 -14.91 17.64
N GLN A 111 -0.53 -15.13 18.89
CA GLN A 111 -1.35 -15.88 19.81
C GLN A 111 -1.93 -14.95 20.87
N THR A 112 -3.23 -15.04 21.06
CA THR A 112 -3.93 -14.28 22.12
C THR A 112 -3.75 -14.99 23.45
N PRO A 113 -3.37 -14.28 24.53
CA PRO A 113 -3.28 -14.89 25.86
C PRO A 113 -4.61 -15.56 26.26
N GLY A 114 -4.54 -16.86 26.56
CA GLY A 114 -5.72 -17.66 26.94
C GLY A 114 -6.48 -18.33 25.80
N SER A 115 -6.00 -18.21 24.55
CA SER A 115 -6.53 -18.95 23.41
C SER A 115 -5.43 -19.81 22.79
N ASP A 116 -5.79 -21.01 22.35
CA ASP A 116 -4.90 -21.88 21.56
C ASP A 116 -4.88 -21.52 20.06
N GLU A 117 -5.68 -20.52 19.66
CA GLU A 117 -5.74 -20.08 18.28
C GLU A 117 -4.53 -19.22 17.91
N VAL A 118 -3.93 -19.55 16.78
CA VAL A 118 -2.77 -18.86 16.24
C VAL A 118 -3.19 -18.18 14.94
N TYR A 119 -2.95 -16.89 14.84
CA TYR A 119 -3.26 -16.09 13.67
C TYR A 119 -1.97 -15.70 12.94
N ASN A 120 -2.00 -15.75 11.61
CA ASN A 120 -0.93 -15.22 10.79
C ASN A 120 -1.17 -13.73 10.57
N GLY A 121 -0.22 -12.90 10.94
CA GLY A 121 -0.30 -11.46 10.80
C GLY A 121 1.03 -10.83 10.41
N LEU A 122 0.96 -9.74 9.67
CA LEU A 122 2.13 -8.92 9.40
C LEU A 122 2.33 -7.94 10.54
N VAL A 123 3.45 -8.07 11.25
CA VAL A 123 3.83 -7.18 12.35
C VAL A 123 4.84 -6.16 11.87
N MET A 124 4.54 -4.89 12.07
CA MET A 124 5.42 -3.79 11.70
C MET A 124 5.71 -2.91 12.90
N GLY A 125 6.99 -2.62 13.14
CA GLY A 125 7.40 -1.56 14.05
C GLY A 125 7.28 -0.22 13.35
N THR A 126 6.64 0.75 13.99
CA THR A 126 6.47 2.11 13.48
C THR A 126 6.80 3.12 14.57
N ASP A 127 7.12 4.33 14.17
CA ASP A 127 7.27 5.46 15.08
C ASP A 127 5.98 6.29 15.19
N VAL A 128 6.01 7.32 16.01
CA VAL A 128 4.85 8.21 16.21
C VAL A 128 4.51 9.01 14.95
N THR A 129 5.52 9.34 14.16
CA THR A 129 5.36 10.13 12.93
C THR A 129 4.57 9.37 11.87
N PHE A 130 4.61 8.04 11.89
CA PHE A 130 3.81 7.18 11.05
C PHE A 130 2.32 7.53 11.08
N TRP A 131 1.77 7.74 12.26
CA TRP A 131 0.35 8.06 12.45
C TRP A 131 -0.04 9.48 12.00
N LYS A 132 0.95 10.37 11.85
CA LYS A 132 0.75 11.72 11.28
C LYS A 132 0.76 11.68 9.75
N ILE A 133 1.63 10.86 9.16
CA ILE A 133 1.78 10.73 7.71
C ILE A 133 0.63 9.91 7.13
N PHE A 134 0.30 8.78 7.78
CA PHE A 134 -0.76 7.89 7.34
C PHE A 134 -2.04 8.15 8.14
N GLN A 135 -3.08 8.56 7.44
CA GLN A 135 -4.36 8.90 8.05
C GLN A 135 -5.25 7.68 8.25
N PHE A 136 -4.93 6.88 9.26
CA PHE A 136 -5.76 5.74 9.64
C PHE A 136 -6.99 6.19 10.43
N ARG A 137 -8.13 5.56 10.17
CA ARG A 137 -9.33 5.72 10.97
C ARG A 137 -9.29 4.75 12.15
N PHE A 138 -9.19 5.28 13.36
CA PHE A 138 -9.28 4.47 14.57
C PHE A 138 -10.75 4.23 14.90
N LEU A 139 -11.12 2.96 15.08
CA LEU A 139 -12.47 2.56 15.51
C LEU A 139 -12.59 2.58 17.04
N ALA A 140 -11.50 2.26 17.73
CA ALA A 140 -11.38 2.30 19.18
C ALA A 140 -9.95 2.71 19.56
N GLY A 141 -9.82 3.40 20.67
CA GLY A 141 -8.52 3.87 21.17
C GLY A 141 -7.95 5.04 20.35
N LYS A 142 -6.66 5.20 20.44
CA LYS A 142 -5.88 6.26 19.76
C LYS A 142 -4.47 5.77 19.44
N PRO A 143 -3.76 6.41 18.48
CA PRO A 143 -2.35 6.13 18.27
C PRO A 143 -1.54 6.45 19.53
N TYR A 144 -0.40 5.79 19.67
CA TYR A 144 0.52 6.06 20.78
C TYR A 144 1.20 7.43 20.58
N THR A 145 1.48 8.08 21.72
CA THR A 145 2.13 9.39 21.77
C THR A 145 3.64 9.26 21.86
N GLU A 146 4.36 10.38 21.67
CA GLU A 146 5.83 10.43 21.79
C GLU A 146 6.29 10.05 23.21
N GLU A 147 5.54 10.46 24.22
CA GLU A 147 5.83 10.14 25.63
C GLU A 147 5.70 8.63 25.89
N GLU A 148 4.65 8.02 25.32
CA GLU A 148 4.42 6.59 25.42
C GLU A 148 5.47 5.78 24.66
N PHE A 149 5.91 6.28 23.50
CA PHE A 149 6.96 5.66 22.69
C PHE A 149 8.31 5.69 23.41
N THR A 150 8.67 6.83 24.00
CA THR A 150 9.93 7.01 24.74
C THR A 150 9.95 6.33 26.10
N SER A 151 8.79 6.14 26.74
CA SER A 151 8.69 5.41 28.03
C SER A 151 8.95 3.92 27.93
N GLY A 152 9.08 3.37 26.70
CA GLY A 152 9.31 1.95 26.46
C GLY A 152 8.09 1.05 26.70
N ILE A 153 6.92 1.64 26.90
CA ILE A 153 5.67 0.88 27.01
C ILE A 153 5.36 0.25 25.66
N ARG A 154 5.26 -1.07 25.61
CA ARG A 154 4.90 -1.79 24.41
C ARG A 154 3.40 -1.65 24.15
N LYS A 155 3.04 -0.94 23.08
CA LYS A 155 1.68 -0.79 22.58
C LYS A 155 1.58 -1.36 21.17
N ALA A 156 0.46 -2.00 20.88
CA ALA A 156 0.16 -2.49 19.54
C ALA A 156 -1.15 -1.87 19.06
N VAL A 157 -1.17 -1.53 17.77
CA VAL A 157 -2.39 -1.17 17.05
C VAL A 157 -2.71 -2.35 16.16
N VAL A 158 -3.92 -2.86 16.26
CA VAL A 158 -4.37 -4.04 15.53
C VAL A 158 -5.45 -3.66 14.51
N SER A 159 -5.51 -4.38 13.42
CA SER A 159 -6.58 -4.20 12.43
C SER A 159 -7.93 -4.66 12.99
N GLU A 160 -9.02 -4.08 12.51
CA GLU A 160 -10.38 -4.48 12.90
C GLU A 160 -10.62 -5.98 12.66
N SER A 161 -10.10 -6.51 11.57
CA SER A 161 -10.25 -7.94 11.24
C SER A 161 -9.58 -8.86 12.27
N LEU A 162 -8.47 -8.43 12.87
CA LEU A 162 -7.82 -9.19 13.93
C LEU A 162 -8.51 -8.97 15.29
N ALA A 163 -8.99 -7.76 15.55
CA ALA A 163 -9.65 -7.44 16.82
C ALA A 163 -11.04 -8.08 16.99
N ARG A 164 -11.69 -8.48 15.90
CA ARG A 164 -13.01 -9.14 15.90
C ARG A 164 -12.93 -10.67 16.01
N ARG A 165 -11.76 -11.24 15.97
CA ARG A 165 -11.52 -12.67 16.14
C ARG A 165 -11.18 -13.02 17.58
#